data_8c9aae94262fd4d5b3d8bb3c3fe7b015
#
_entry.id   8c9aae94262fd4d5b3d8bb3c3fe7b015
#
_cell.length_a   1.000
_cell.length_b   1.000
_cell.length_c   1.000
_cell.angle_alpha   90.00
_cell.angle_beta   90.00
_cell.angle_gamma   90.00
#
_symmetry.space_group_name_H-M   'P 1'
#
loop_
_entity.id
_entity.type
_entity.pdbx_description
1 polymer ?
#
loop_
_entity_poly.entity_id
_entity_poly.type
_entity_poly.pdbx_seq_one_letter_code
_entity_poly.pdbx_strand_id
1 'polypeptide(L)'
;LIEADKHQHDTLLWKLQSGVNAFEMNDYKQSITNLEDVNTSFDNKFKEGATAGGKVLASTLGNEKNIPYRGNVYEWVLANYYLALDYAFLNDMDKARVFFNQTAERQRRAKDYFAKEIAKEQENIKKQEEEAKSKSKGKKEVSAQFLGSLNGLTDKYKSLELMKGYENFSNPLVNYVLGIFYLLNNDKGKAEGYLKEAFAISHAKVVGEDLAGVNKARNTKTTWVIVEDGEQPLLKEVADKNLYFAMPYLKDGGKGIDFKQKYSLNGKDLEVLSNFNEVIKAEFNHKLPSITARAVSAAVTKNLLSRGVEAAGKATEMASGSAAGQIAGMGLKMSGKAMKMVNASTTQADTRSSSVFPNKIYAAKLKASDSGVLNADGMKLLELNPTKCEKTDAQNGKICSNTNNIVFIRTLKTGISVSVLNLK
;
A
#
# COMPACT_ATOMS: atom_id res chain seq x y z
N LEU A 1 1.75 18.51 -9.07
CA LEU A 1 0.66 17.87 -8.32
C LEU A 1 0.76 18.16 -6.82
N ILE A 2 1.97 18.12 -6.23
CA ILE A 2 2.19 18.47 -4.81
C ILE A 2 1.78 19.91 -4.55
N GLU A 3 2.14 20.83 -5.44
CA GLU A 3 1.77 22.25 -5.37
C GLU A 3 0.27 22.51 -5.57
N ALA A 4 -0.42 21.60 -6.26
CA ALA A 4 -1.85 21.72 -6.51
C ALA A 4 -2.73 21.20 -5.36
N ASP A 5 -2.15 20.52 -4.35
CA ASP A 5 -2.85 20.00 -3.19
C ASP A 5 -3.14 21.12 -2.17
N LYS A 6 -4.16 21.93 -2.46
CA LYS A 6 -4.58 23.07 -1.62
C LYS A 6 -4.89 22.72 -0.17
N HIS A 7 -5.22 21.47 0.12
CA HIS A 7 -5.60 21.00 1.45
C HIS A 7 -4.53 20.14 2.12
N GLN A 8 -3.42 19.86 1.44
CA GLN A 8 -2.33 19.00 1.90
C GLN A 8 -2.77 17.58 2.33
N HIS A 9 -3.98 17.15 1.92
CA HIS A 9 -4.52 15.84 2.29
C HIS A 9 -3.78 14.69 1.60
N ASP A 10 -3.30 14.91 0.39
CA ASP A 10 -2.64 13.92 -0.45
C ASP A 10 -1.13 14.13 -0.62
N THR A 11 -0.58 15.14 0.05
CA THR A 11 0.86 15.49 -0.05
C THR A 11 1.78 14.28 0.17
N LEU A 12 1.45 13.46 1.17
CA LEU A 12 2.23 12.26 1.48
C LEU A 12 2.18 11.22 0.34
N LEU A 13 1.02 11.04 -0.28
CA LEU A 13 0.85 10.14 -1.43
C LEU A 13 1.66 10.65 -2.64
N TRP A 14 1.56 11.95 -2.92
CA TRP A 14 2.29 12.55 -4.03
C TRP A 14 3.81 12.50 -3.84
N LYS A 15 4.31 12.74 -2.62
CA LYS A 15 5.73 12.60 -2.30
C LYS A 15 6.22 11.16 -2.46
N LEU A 16 5.46 10.18 -1.99
CA LEU A 16 5.78 8.77 -2.19
C LEU A 16 5.89 8.42 -3.68
N GLN A 17 4.89 8.81 -4.47
CA GLN A 17 4.89 8.54 -5.92
C GLN A 17 6.02 9.28 -6.63
N SER A 18 6.25 10.54 -6.28
CA SER A 18 7.36 11.32 -6.86
C SER A 18 8.72 10.74 -6.50
N GLY A 19 8.89 10.26 -5.27
CA GLY A 19 10.15 9.63 -4.84
C GLY A 19 10.45 8.36 -5.62
N VAL A 20 9.48 7.43 -5.70
CA VAL A 20 9.67 6.19 -6.47
C VAL A 20 9.88 6.48 -7.96
N ASN A 21 9.13 7.41 -8.55
CA ASN A 21 9.35 7.79 -9.95
C ASN A 21 10.75 8.40 -10.18
N ALA A 22 11.25 9.21 -9.24
CA ALA A 22 12.61 9.75 -9.32
C ALA A 22 13.67 8.64 -9.27
N PHE A 23 13.47 7.63 -8.40
CA PHE A 23 14.31 6.42 -8.38
C PHE A 23 14.34 5.74 -9.76
N GLU A 24 13.16 5.51 -10.36
CA GLU A 24 13.04 4.89 -11.68
C GLU A 24 13.70 5.71 -12.80
N MET A 25 13.84 7.01 -12.60
CA MET A 25 14.55 7.92 -13.50
C MET A 25 16.06 8.03 -13.18
N ASN A 26 16.56 7.25 -12.23
CA ASN A 26 17.93 7.31 -11.69
C ASN A 26 18.29 8.66 -11.03
N ASP A 27 17.29 9.46 -10.64
CA ASP A 27 17.48 10.67 -9.84
C ASP A 27 17.36 10.35 -8.34
N TYR A 28 18.38 9.65 -7.83
CA TYR A 28 18.42 9.18 -6.45
C TYR A 28 18.38 10.31 -5.41
N LYS A 29 18.92 11.49 -5.74
CA LYS A 29 18.88 12.65 -4.83
C LYS A 29 17.48 13.21 -4.68
N GLN A 30 16.75 13.33 -5.77
CA GLN A 30 15.35 13.78 -5.73
C GLN A 30 14.46 12.71 -5.08
N SER A 31 14.75 11.42 -5.32
CA SER A 31 14.09 10.30 -4.65
C SER A 31 14.25 10.42 -3.14
N ILE A 32 15.49 10.56 -2.63
CA ILE A 32 15.78 10.73 -1.20
C ILE A 32 15.00 11.91 -0.62
N THR A 33 15.05 13.08 -1.27
CA THR A 33 14.36 14.28 -0.78
C THR A 33 12.87 14.02 -0.52
N ASN A 34 12.19 13.34 -1.44
CA ASN A 34 10.78 13.03 -1.29
C ASN A 34 10.53 11.92 -0.28
N LEU A 35 11.34 10.85 -0.32
CA LEU A 35 11.10 9.66 0.50
C LEU A 35 11.52 9.83 1.97
N GLU A 36 12.47 10.70 2.30
CA GLU A 36 12.80 11.03 3.71
C GLU A 36 11.63 11.73 4.41
N ASP A 37 10.94 12.65 3.72
CA ASP A 37 9.73 13.28 4.25
C ASP A 37 8.62 12.26 4.47
N VAL A 38 8.45 11.33 3.50
CA VAL A 38 7.51 10.22 3.61
C VAL A 38 7.86 9.31 4.78
N ASN A 39 9.14 8.95 4.92
CA ASN A 39 9.64 8.10 5.98
C ASN A 39 9.38 8.70 7.37
N THR A 40 9.70 9.99 7.54
CA THR A 40 9.46 10.74 8.80
C THR A 40 7.97 10.75 9.16
N SER A 41 7.11 10.99 8.15
CA SER A 41 5.66 10.99 8.36
C SER A 41 5.13 9.61 8.75
N PHE A 42 5.65 8.55 8.17
CA PHE A 42 5.27 7.18 8.51
C PHE A 42 5.77 6.75 9.88
N ASP A 43 6.99 7.13 10.26
CA ASP A 43 7.53 6.85 11.60
C ASP A 43 6.70 7.51 12.71
N ASN A 44 6.29 8.74 12.50
CA ASN A 44 5.42 9.44 13.45
C ASN A 44 4.08 8.72 13.58
N LYS A 45 3.45 8.35 12.47
CA LYS A 45 2.17 7.60 12.47
C LYS A 45 2.30 6.21 13.10
N PHE A 46 3.41 5.53 12.85
CA PHE A 46 3.70 4.23 13.45
C PHE A 46 3.88 4.32 14.96
N LYS A 47 4.52 5.38 15.46
CA LYS A 47 4.69 5.66 16.90
C LYS A 47 3.40 6.13 17.55
N GLU A 48 2.64 6.99 16.88
CA GLU A 48 1.34 7.49 17.35
C GLU A 48 0.28 6.40 17.45
N GLY A 49 0.49 5.34 16.71
CA GLY A 49 -0.21 4.04 16.60
C GLY A 49 -1.67 3.99 17.04
N ALA A 50 -2.05 4.59 18.07
CA ALA A 50 -3.38 4.51 18.64
C ALA A 50 -3.98 5.86 19.08
N THR A 51 -3.20 6.92 19.27
CA THR A 51 -3.70 8.16 19.87
C THR A 51 -4.41 9.10 18.90
N ALA A 52 -4.13 9.02 17.61
CA ALA A 52 -4.74 9.87 16.59
C ALA A 52 -6.23 9.57 16.29
N GLY A 53 -6.78 8.46 16.80
CA GLY A 53 -8.13 8.00 16.50
C GLY A 53 -9.27 8.96 16.91
N GLY A 54 -9.09 9.75 17.97
CA GLY A 54 -10.15 10.66 18.44
C GLY A 54 -10.49 11.81 17.47
N LYS A 55 -9.49 12.33 16.75
CA LYS A 55 -9.70 13.39 15.74
C LYS A 55 -10.23 12.85 14.40
N VAL A 56 -9.91 11.59 14.09
CA VAL A 56 -10.38 10.90 12.87
C VAL A 56 -11.87 10.61 12.95
N LEU A 57 -12.41 10.39 14.14
CA LEU A 57 -13.80 10.06 14.38
C LEU A 57 -14.79 11.16 13.99
N ALA A 58 -14.48 12.42 14.24
CA ALA A 58 -15.31 13.55 13.84
C ALA A 58 -15.40 13.71 12.32
N SER A 59 -14.39 13.22 11.59
CA SER A 59 -14.31 13.30 10.12
C SER A 59 -14.90 12.09 9.41
N THR A 60 -15.11 10.93 10.09
CA THR A 60 -15.71 9.74 9.47
C THR A 60 -17.20 9.87 9.17
N LEU A 61 -17.90 10.77 9.82
CA LEU A 61 -19.27 11.16 9.44
C LEU A 61 -19.27 12.04 8.17
N GLY A 62 -18.12 12.58 7.78
CA GLY A 62 -17.92 13.32 6.56
C GLY A 62 -17.41 12.46 5.40
N ASN A 63 -16.59 13.05 4.58
CA ASN A 63 -15.91 12.40 3.47
C ASN A 63 -14.56 11.87 3.94
N GLU A 64 -14.32 10.56 3.85
CA GLU A 64 -13.03 9.93 4.23
C GLU A 64 -11.85 10.52 3.43
N LYS A 65 -12.10 11.02 2.23
CA LYS A 65 -11.09 11.72 1.41
C LYS A 65 -10.60 13.04 2.02
N ASN A 66 -11.33 13.63 2.96
CA ASN A 66 -10.92 14.85 3.66
C ASN A 66 -9.93 14.58 4.81
N ILE A 67 -9.64 13.32 5.09
CA ILE A 67 -8.62 12.93 6.06
C ILE A 67 -7.26 12.92 5.36
N PRO A 68 -6.18 13.47 5.96
CA PRO A 68 -4.85 13.35 5.38
C PRO A 68 -4.46 11.90 5.10
N TYR A 69 -3.91 11.64 3.92
CA TYR A 69 -3.48 10.32 3.52
C TYR A 69 -2.48 9.73 4.53
N ARG A 70 -2.70 8.48 4.93
CA ARG A 70 -1.90 7.82 5.96
C ARG A 70 -0.92 6.79 5.41
N GLY A 71 -1.14 6.37 4.17
CA GLY A 71 -0.41 5.28 3.54
C GLY A 71 -0.88 3.90 4.02
N ASN A 72 -0.45 2.91 3.26
CA ASN A 72 -0.58 1.50 3.61
C ASN A 72 0.75 1.00 4.18
N VAL A 73 0.73 -0.09 4.95
CA VAL A 73 1.96 -0.60 5.58
C VAL A 73 2.96 -1.08 4.53
N TYR A 74 2.50 -1.70 3.45
CA TYR A 74 3.38 -2.06 2.34
C TYR A 74 4.07 -0.84 1.71
N GLU A 75 3.40 0.31 1.68
CA GLU A 75 4.00 1.57 1.19
C GLU A 75 5.07 2.08 2.15
N TRP A 76 4.86 1.93 3.46
CA TRP A 76 5.86 2.28 4.48
C TRP A 76 7.12 1.42 4.37
N VAL A 77 6.93 0.13 4.13
CA VAL A 77 8.03 -0.83 3.92
C VAL A 77 8.81 -0.44 2.68
N LEU A 78 8.11 -0.21 1.56
CA LEU A 78 8.75 0.09 0.28
C LEU A 78 9.41 1.48 0.25
N ALA A 79 8.87 2.48 0.94
CA ALA A 79 9.53 3.78 1.06
C ALA A 79 10.95 3.64 1.65
N ASN A 80 11.10 2.83 2.72
CA ASN A 80 12.42 2.55 3.27
C ASN A 80 13.29 1.68 2.37
N TYR A 81 12.68 0.74 1.65
CA TYR A 81 13.40 -0.09 0.69
C TYR A 81 14.01 0.76 -0.43
N TYR A 82 13.25 1.68 -1.01
CA TYR A 82 13.78 2.59 -2.03
C TYR A 82 14.81 3.56 -1.46
N LEU A 83 14.62 4.11 -0.25
CA LEU A 83 15.64 4.91 0.42
C LEU A 83 16.94 4.14 0.63
N ALA A 84 16.86 2.86 1.02
CA ALA A 84 18.05 2.03 1.16
C ALA A 84 18.78 1.84 -0.17
N LEU A 85 18.03 1.62 -1.26
CA LEU A 85 18.59 1.52 -2.60
C LEU A 85 19.19 2.85 -3.07
N ASP A 86 18.50 3.97 -2.89
CA ASP A 86 18.98 5.32 -3.24
C ASP A 86 20.34 5.60 -2.62
N TYR A 87 20.48 5.36 -1.31
CA TYR A 87 21.74 5.53 -0.62
C TYR A 87 22.82 4.55 -1.10
N ALA A 88 22.45 3.31 -1.40
CA ALA A 88 23.39 2.34 -1.98
C ALA A 88 23.87 2.79 -3.37
N PHE A 89 22.98 3.32 -4.21
CA PHE A 89 23.32 3.88 -5.51
C PHE A 89 24.24 5.11 -5.43
N LEU A 90 24.11 5.89 -4.35
CA LEU A 90 25.02 7.01 -4.05
C LEU A 90 26.27 6.58 -3.27
N ASN A 91 26.51 5.27 -3.09
CA ASN A 91 27.63 4.67 -2.34
C ASN A 91 27.66 5.01 -0.84
N ASP A 92 26.56 5.48 -0.26
CA ASP A 92 26.39 5.65 1.20
C ASP A 92 25.88 4.33 1.80
N MET A 93 26.77 3.33 1.92
CA MET A 93 26.41 2.00 2.39
C MET A 93 25.98 1.98 3.87
N ASP A 94 26.43 2.94 4.68
CA ASP A 94 26.03 3.04 6.08
C ASP A 94 24.56 3.45 6.20
N LYS A 95 24.14 4.48 5.48
CA LYS A 95 22.73 4.86 5.40
C LYS A 95 21.87 3.80 4.73
N ALA A 96 22.34 3.18 3.66
CA ALA A 96 21.66 2.06 3.02
C ALA A 96 21.36 0.96 4.04
N ARG A 97 22.33 0.59 4.87
CA ARG A 97 22.16 -0.40 5.95
C ARG A 97 21.11 0.02 6.99
N VAL A 98 21.10 1.30 7.38
CA VAL A 98 20.09 1.83 8.31
C VAL A 98 18.69 1.65 7.74
N PHE A 99 18.46 2.07 6.50
CA PHE A 99 17.13 1.98 5.89
C PHE A 99 16.75 0.54 5.54
N PHE A 100 17.66 -0.35 5.19
CA PHE A 100 17.38 -1.78 5.06
C PHE A 100 16.96 -2.40 6.40
N ASN A 101 17.61 -2.04 7.51
CA ASN A 101 17.19 -2.49 8.84
C ASN A 101 15.78 -1.98 9.20
N GLN A 102 15.49 -0.72 8.90
CA GLN A 102 14.15 -0.14 9.14
C GLN A 102 13.09 -0.82 8.25
N THR A 103 13.41 -1.14 7.00
CA THR A 103 12.54 -1.89 6.09
C THR A 103 12.13 -3.23 6.70
N ALA A 104 13.13 -4.01 7.15
CA ALA A 104 12.90 -5.30 7.78
C ALA A 104 12.08 -5.19 9.07
N GLU A 105 12.39 -4.19 9.91
CA GLU A 105 11.68 -3.95 11.15
C GLU A 105 10.20 -3.58 10.92
N ARG A 106 9.92 -2.71 9.95
CA ARG A 106 8.54 -2.36 9.59
C ARG A 106 7.76 -3.57 9.08
N GLN A 107 8.38 -4.38 8.22
CA GLN A 107 7.77 -5.60 7.72
C GLN A 107 7.44 -6.59 8.85
N ARG A 108 8.37 -6.79 9.78
CA ARG A 108 8.17 -7.64 10.95
C ARG A 108 7.06 -7.16 11.87
N ARG A 109 6.95 -5.86 12.09
CA ARG A 109 5.94 -5.25 12.99
C ARG A 109 4.58 -5.05 12.33
N ALA A 110 4.44 -5.28 11.04
CA ALA A 110 3.19 -5.04 10.33
C ALA A 110 2.01 -5.78 10.98
N LYS A 111 2.18 -7.04 11.37
CA LYS A 111 1.14 -7.86 11.99
C LYS A 111 0.65 -7.27 13.32
N ASP A 112 1.58 -6.86 14.19
CA ASP A 112 1.24 -6.28 15.50
C ASP A 112 0.58 -4.90 15.33
N TYR A 113 1.03 -4.13 14.35
CA TYR A 113 0.41 -2.85 14.00
C TYR A 113 -1.06 -3.04 13.59
N PHE A 114 -1.36 -3.96 12.68
CA PHE A 114 -2.72 -4.23 12.25
C PHE A 114 -3.61 -4.71 13.38
N ALA A 115 -3.15 -5.60 14.24
CA ALA A 115 -3.92 -6.08 15.37
C ALA A 115 -4.35 -4.93 16.31
N LYS A 116 -3.43 -4.01 16.61
CA LYS A 116 -3.70 -2.84 17.44
C LYS A 116 -4.63 -1.83 16.76
N GLU A 117 -4.43 -1.58 15.47
CA GLU A 117 -5.25 -0.65 14.70
C GLU A 117 -6.70 -1.15 14.62
N ILE A 118 -6.91 -2.43 14.31
CA ILE A 118 -8.23 -3.05 14.23
C ILE A 118 -8.94 -2.99 15.59
N ALA A 119 -8.29 -3.38 16.67
CA ALA A 119 -8.89 -3.37 18.01
C ALA A 119 -9.36 -1.96 18.40
N LYS A 120 -8.54 -0.94 18.14
CA LYS A 120 -8.89 0.44 18.42
C LYS A 120 -10.02 0.96 17.55
N GLU A 121 -10.07 0.59 16.28
CA GLU A 121 -11.13 1.00 15.39
C GLU A 121 -12.47 0.40 15.80
N GLN A 122 -12.48 -0.85 16.25
CA GLN A 122 -13.67 -1.49 16.83
C GLN A 122 -14.18 -0.76 18.09
N GLU A 123 -13.27 -0.32 18.96
CA GLU A 123 -13.65 0.47 20.15
C GLU A 123 -14.24 1.83 19.73
N ASN A 124 -13.65 2.47 18.74
CA ASN A 124 -14.14 3.74 18.23
C ASN A 124 -15.52 3.62 17.57
N ILE A 125 -15.76 2.55 16.81
CA ILE A 125 -17.05 2.28 16.21
C ILE A 125 -18.13 2.14 17.29
N LYS A 126 -17.88 1.37 18.36
CA LYS A 126 -18.81 1.23 19.49
C LYS A 126 -19.14 2.58 20.14
N LYS A 127 -18.14 3.42 20.40
CA LYS A 127 -18.36 4.77 20.96
C LYS A 127 -19.24 5.63 20.05
N GLN A 128 -19.01 5.60 18.73
CA GLN A 128 -19.86 6.34 17.77
C GLN A 128 -21.30 5.86 17.76
N GLU A 129 -21.53 4.56 17.80
CA GLU A 129 -22.88 4.00 17.85
C GLU A 129 -23.60 4.40 19.12
N GLU A 130 -22.91 4.39 20.27
CA GLU A 130 -23.47 4.82 21.55
C GLU A 130 -23.81 6.31 21.56
N GLU A 131 -22.93 7.17 21.05
CA GLU A 131 -23.18 8.61 20.89
C GLU A 131 -24.34 8.89 19.92
N ALA A 132 -24.42 8.17 18.81
CA ALA A 132 -25.52 8.32 17.86
C ALA A 132 -26.86 7.91 18.47
N LYS A 133 -26.89 6.81 19.25
CA LYS A 133 -28.09 6.36 20.01
C LYS A 133 -28.49 7.40 21.06
N SER A 134 -27.52 7.98 21.80
CA SER A 134 -27.81 9.02 22.80
C SER A 134 -28.38 10.29 22.19
N LYS A 135 -27.80 10.76 21.07
CA LYS A 135 -28.27 11.94 20.32
C LYS A 135 -29.63 11.75 19.67
N SER A 136 -30.00 10.52 19.30
CA SER A 136 -31.32 10.19 18.74
C SER A 136 -32.43 10.15 19.78
N LYS A 137 -32.16 10.41 21.06
CA LYS A 137 -33.10 10.38 22.20
C LYS A 137 -33.91 9.07 22.32
N GLY A 138 -33.29 7.94 21.99
CA GLY A 138 -33.83 6.61 22.23
C GLY A 138 -35.11 6.23 21.46
N LYS A 139 -35.56 7.03 20.49
CA LYS A 139 -36.90 6.87 19.91
C LYS A 139 -36.95 6.19 18.53
N LYS A 140 -35.84 5.80 17.91
CA LYS A 140 -35.93 5.12 16.61
C LYS A 140 -34.84 4.09 16.42
N GLU A 141 -35.21 2.86 16.43
CA GLU A 141 -34.42 1.75 15.89
C GLU A 141 -34.29 1.92 14.37
N VAL A 142 -33.12 1.52 13.86
CA VAL A 142 -32.88 1.43 12.42
C VAL A 142 -33.82 0.32 11.89
N SER A 143 -34.56 0.59 10.81
CA SER A 143 -35.48 -0.41 10.29
C SER A 143 -34.76 -1.68 9.86
N ALA A 144 -35.39 -2.84 10.10
CA ALA A 144 -34.88 -4.14 9.68
C ALA A 144 -34.58 -4.18 8.16
N GLN A 145 -35.44 -3.50 7.37
CA GLN A 145 -35.23 -3.38 5.92
C GLN A 145 -33.91 -2.63 5.56
N PHE A 146 -33.59 -1.53 6.28
CA PHE A 146 -32.35 -0.80 6.07
C PHE A 146 -31.13 -1.64 6.43
N LEU A 147 -31.17 -2.33 7.58
CA LEU A 147 -30.11 -3.24 8.00
C LEU A 147 -29.97 -4.42 7.03
N GLY A 148 -31.09 -4.99 6.56
CA GLY A 148 -31.07 -6.03 5.53
C GLY A 148 -30.42 -5.58 4.23
N SER A 149 -30.69 -4.35 3.78
CA SER A 149 -30.05 -3.79 2.60
C SER A 149 -28.55 -3.58 2.79
N LEU A 150 -28.12 -3.08 3.96
CA LEU A 150 -26.70 -2.95 4.30
C LEU A 150 -25.99 -4.31 4.34
N ASN A 151 -26.61 -5.32 4.97
CA ASN A 151 -26.05 -6.66 5.02
C ASN A 151 -25.91 -7.26 3.60
N GLY A 152 -26.90 -7.07 2.74
CA GLY A 152 -26.83 -7.51 1.34
C GLY A 152 -25.67 -6.86 0.56
N LEU A 153 -25.36 -5.58 0.84
CA LEU A 153 -24.19 -4.92 0.26
C LEU A 153 -22.89 -5.51 0.81
N THR A 154 -22.77 -5.66 2.13
CA THR A 154 -21.54 -6.16 2.76
C THR A 154 -21.27 -7.61 2.40
N ASP A 155 -22.31 -8.47 2.34
CA ASP A 155 -22.18 -9.89 1.96
C ASP A 155 -21.62 -10.07 0.55
N LYS A 156 -21.97 -9.17 -0.37
CA LYS A 156 -21.40 -9.16 -1.72
C LYS A 156 -19.88 -9.01 -1.73
N TYR A 157 -19.31 -8.38 -0.71
CA TYR A 157 -17.87 -8.11 -0.59
C TYR A 157 -17.15 -9.00 0.44
N LYS A 158 -17.89 -9.81 1.23
CA LYS A 158 -17.29 -10.82 2.12
C LYS A 158 -16.49 -11.89 1.37
N SER A 159 -16.80 -12.14 0.10
CA SER A 159 -16.02 -13.05 -0.74
C SER A 159 -14.57 -12.60 -0.94
N LEU A 160 -14.27 -11.32 -0.67
CA LEU A 160 -12.91 -10.79 -0.69
C LEU A 160 -12.06 -11.36 0.46
N GLU A 161 -12.70 -11.77 1.58
CA GLU A 161 -12.02 -12.46 2.69
C GLU A 161 -11.40 -13.80 2.27
N LEU A 162 -11.87 -14.39 1.16
CA LEU A 162 -11.33 -15.61 0.58
C LEU A 162 -10.08 -15.38 -0.28
N MET A 163 -9.69 -14.12 -0.53
CA MET A 163 -8.47 -13.83 -1.27
C MET A 163 -7.26 -14.22 -0.42
N LYS A 164 -6.54 -15.23 -0.87
CA LYS A 164 -5.26 -15.60 -0.26
C LYS A 164 -4.23 -14.51 -0.58
N GLY A 165 -3.46 -14.12 0.41
CA GLY A 165 -2.31 -13.25 0.29
C GLY A 165 -1.12 -13.87 1.02
N TYR A 166 0.00 -13.18 1.07
CA TYR A 166 1.14 -13.63 1.87
C TYR A 166 0.83 -13.46 3.37
N GLU A 167 0.72 -14.58 4.08
CA GLU A 167 0.20 -14.64 5.47
C GLU A 167 0.91 -13.71 6.47
N ASN A 168 2.18 -13.41 6.25
CA ASN A 168 3.00 -12.65 7.19
C ASN A 168 3.33 -11.23 6.72
N PHE A 169 2.63 -10.67 5.73
CA PHE A 169 2.93 -9.35 5.12
C PHE A 169 4.37 -9.23 4.58
N SER A 170 5.08 -10.34 4.48
CA SER A 170 6.45 -10.35 3.99
C SER A 170 6.47 -10.24 2.48
N ASN A 171 7.25 -9.29 1.98
CA ASN A 171 7.50 -9.14 0.55
C ASN A 171 8.78 -9.90 0.16
N PRO A 172 8.68 -10.97 -0.65
CA PRO A 172 9.85 -11.76 -1.05
C PRO A 172 10.92 -10.94 -1.77
N LEU A 173 10.55 -9.90 -2.55
CA LEU A 173 11.51 -8.98 -3.17
C LEU A 173 12.39 -8.32 -2.11
N VAL A 174 11.75 -7.72 -1.10
CA VAL A 174 12.45 -7.02 -0.02
C VAL A 174 13.41 -7.97 0.68
N ASN A 175 12.93 -9.13 1.09
CA ASN A 175 13.75 -10.12 1.78
C ASN A 175 14.90 -10.63 0.90
N TYR A 176 14.66 -10.83 -0.38
CA TYR A 176 15.72 -11.28 -1.30
C TYR A 176 16.83 -10.25 -1.47
N VAL A 177 16.48 -8.99 -1.70
CA VAL A 177 17.46 -7.90 -1.85
C VAL A 177 18.23 -7.66 -0.55
N LEU A 178 17.55 -7.69 0.61
CA LEU A 178 18.21 -7.66 1.91
C LEU A 178 19.17 -8.85 2.07
N GLY A 179 18.74 -10.04 1.70
CA GLY A 179 19.58 -11.24 1.73
C GLY A 179 20.86 -11.08 0.91
N ILE A 180 20.76 -10.60 -0.32
CA ILE A 180 21.91 -10.30 -1.18
C ILE A 180 22.79 -9.21 -0.56
N PHE A 181 22.21 -8.12 -0.08
CA PHE A 181 22.93 -7.03 0.54
C PHE A 181 23.79 -7.49 1.72
N TYR A 182 23.20 -8.24 2.67
CA TYR A 182 23.92 -8.75 3.83
C TYR A 182 24.95 -9.83 3.46
N LEU A 183 24.64 -10.62 2.45
CA LEU A 183 25.57 -11.64 1.94
C LEU A 183 26.84 -11.01 1.37
N LEU A 184 26.71 -9.90 0.63
CA LEU A 184 27.82 -9.16 0.06
C LEU A 184 28.57 -8.34 1.12
N ASN A 185 27.91 -7.96 2.20
CA ASN A 185 28.52 -7.32 3.37
C ASN A 185 29.07 -8.33 4.40
N ASN A 186 29.19 -9.61 4.03
CA ASN A 186 29.72 -10.69 4.88
C ASN A 186 28.96 -10.94 6.19
N ASP A 187 27.71 -10.48 6.30
CA ASP A 187 26.81 -10.80 7.41
C ASP A 187 25.95 -12.03 7.04
N LYS A 188 26.60 -13.21 7.10
CA LYS A 188 26.01 -14.47 6.67
C LYS A 188 24.76 -14.85 7.48
N GLY A 189 24.72 -14.51 8.77
CA GLY A 189 23.58 -14.82 9.62
C GLY A 189 22.31 -14.09 9.19
N LYS A 190 22.41 -12.78 8.95
CA LYS A 190 21.27 -12.00 8.41
C LYS A 190 20.92 -12.42 6.99
N ALA A 191 21.93 -12.62 6.14
CA ALA A 191 21.72 -13.08 4.77
C ALA A 191 20.91 -14.37 4.72
N GLU A 192 21.29 -15.37 5.52
CA GLU A 192 20.59 -16.65 5.61
C GLU A 192 19.14 -16.47 6.07
N GLY A 193 18.91 -15.65 7.11
CA GLY A 193 17.57 -15.36 7.62
C GLY A 193 16.66 -14.79 6.54
N TYR A 194 17.08 -13.73 5.88
CA TYR A 194 16.27 -13.08 4.83
C TYR A 194 16.08 -13.97 3.59
N LEU A 195 17.12 -14.71 3.17
CA LEU A 195 16.99 -15.65 2.04
C LEU A 195 16.05 -16.82 2.37
N LYS A 196 16.04 -17.33 3.62
CA LYS A 196 15.06 -18.32 4.07
C LYS A 196 13.64 -17.81 3.98
N GLU A 197 13.39 -16.59 4.46
CA GLU A 197 12.06 -15.95 4.38
C GLU A 197 11.64 -15.73 2.91
N ALA A 198 12.53 -15.21 2.07
CA ALA A 198 12.25 -15.02 0.65
C ALA A 198 11.91 -16.35 -0.04
N PHE A 199 12.69 -17.41 0.24
CA PHE A 199 12.50 -18.74 -0.36
C PHE A 199 11.21 -19.40 0.13
N ALA A 200 10.90 -19.28 1.42
CA ALA A 200 9.68 -19.87 1.99
C ALA A 200 8.39 -19.37 1.34
N ILE A 201 8.40 -18.15 0.80
CA ILE A 201 7.24 -17.54 0.15
C ILE A 201 7.29 -17.73 -1.38
N SER A 202 8.46 -17.45 -1.99
CA SER A 202 8.59 -17.42 -3.46
C SER A 202 8.78 -18.82 -4.06
N HIS A 203 9.45 -19.71 -3.33
CA HIS A 203 9.97 -20.98 -3.84
C HIS A 203 10.85 -20.85 -5.10
N ALA A 204 11.28 -19.62 -5.43
CA ALA A 204 12.07 -19.36 -6.63
C ALA A 204 13.46 -20.00 -6.55
N LYS A 205 13.84 -20.71 -7.59
CA LYS A 205 15.10 -21.46 -7.65
C LYS A 205 16.32 -20.57 -7.41
N VAL A 206 16.32 -19.35 -7.97
CA VAL A 206 17.43 -18.40 -7.80
C VAL A 206 17.67 -18.05 -6.33
N VAL A 207 16.59 -17.91 -5.54
CA VAL A 207 16.67 -17.64 -4.09
C VAL A 207 17.21 -18.88 -3.35
N GLY A 208 16.71 -20.07 -3.69
CA GLY A 208 17.19 -21.34 -3.12
C GLY A 208 18.67 -21.60 -3.38
N GLU A 209 19.15 -21.25 -4.58
CA GLU A 209 20.57 -21.36 -4.94
C GLU A 209 21.44 -20.38 -4.15
N ASP A 210 20.98 -19.15 -3.91
CA ASP A 210 21.70 -18.16 -3.10
C ASP A 210 21.71 -18.57 -1.62
N LEU A 211 20.59 -19.08 -1.10
CA LEU A 211 20.50 -19.62 0.25
C LEU A 211 21.49 -20.78 0.45
N ALA A 212 21.52 -21.74 -0.47
CA ALA A 212 22.44 -22.87 -0.42
C ALA A 212 23.91 -22.44 -0.58
N GLY A 213 24.15 -21.24 -1.13
CA GLY A 213 25.47 -20.66 -1.34
C GLY A 213 25.99 -19.77 -0.21
N VAL A 214 25.17 -19.44 0.82
CA VAL A 214 25.53 -18.48 1.89
C VAL A 214 26.86 -18.81 2.58
N ASN A 215 27.07 -20.08 2.89
CA ASN A 215 28.26 -20.56 3.62
C ASN A 215 29.41 -21.02 2.71
N LYS A 216 29.21 -20.98 1.40
CA LYS A 216 30.25 -21.39 0.44
C LYS A 216 31.20 -20.24 0.13
N ALA A 217 32.44 -20.59 -0.26
CA ALA A 217 33.39 -19.60 -0.79
C ALA A 217 32.87 -19.04 -2.13
N ARG A 218 32.90 -17.73 -2.27
CA ARG A 218 32.49 -17.03 -3.51
C ARG A 218 33.69 -16.66 -4.33
N ASN A 219 34.05 -17.52 -5.26
CA ASN A 219 35.21 -17.32 -6.14
C ASN A 219 34.85 -16.53 -7.41
N THR A 220 33.54 -16.39 -7.71
CA THR A 220 33.07 -15.69 -8.90
C THR A 220 32.13 -14.55 -8.51
N LYS A 221 32.26 -13.44 -9.20
CA LYS A 221 31.34 -12.32 -9.09
C LYS A 221 30.02 -12.65 -9.82
N THR A 222 28.93 -12.13 -9.29
CA THR A 222 27.56 -12.45 -9.76
C THR A 222 26.83 -11.18 -10.17
N THR A 223 26.09 -11.25 -11.25
CA THR A 223 25.07 -10.25 -11.63
C THR A 223 23.69 -10.84 -11.35
N TRP A 224 22.97 -10.24 -10.40
CA TRP A 224 21.56 -10.50 -10.16
C TRP A 224 20.72 -9.60 -11.05
N VAL A 225 19.68 -10.15 -11.62
CA VAL A 225 18.74 -9.43 -12.49
C VAL A 225 17.37 -9.50 -11.84
N ILE A 226 16.80 -8.34 -11.52
CA ILE A 226 15.46 -8.19 -10.93
C ILE A 226 14.61 -7.44 -11.95
N VAL A 227 13.53 -8.06 -12.40
CA VAL A 227 12.60 -7.47 -13.36
C VAL A 227 11.29 -7.19 -12.65
N GLU A 228 10.91 -5.94 -12.59
CA GLU A 228 9.66 -5.44 -12.02
C GLU A 228 8.67 -5.13 -13.15
N ASP A 229 7.56 -5.85 -13.21
CA ASP A 229 6.58 -5.76 -14.29
C ASP A 229 5.22 -5.27 -13.84
N GLY A 230 4.59 -4.51 -14.71
CA GLY A 230 3.18 -4.17 -14.62
C GLY A 230 2.82 -3.10 -13.59
N GLU A 231 1.55 -3.05 -13.24
CA GLU A 231 0.98 -2.11 -12.28
C GLU A 231 0.23 -2.87 -11.19
N GLN A 232 0.41 -2.46 -9.94
CA GLN A 232 -0.26 -3.02 -8.77
C GLN A 232 -1.79 -2.95 -8.86
N PRO A 233 -2.53 -3.74 -8.06
CA PRO A 233 -3.97 -3.60 -7.91
C PRO A 233 -4.37 -2.21 -7.41
N LEU A 234 -5.51 -1.73 -7.88
CA LEU A 234 -6.08 -0.46 -7.47
C LEU A 234 -7.32 -0.68 -6.60
N LEU A 235 -7.58 0.28 -5.70
CA LEU A 235 -8.82 0.38 -4.97
C LEU A 235 -9.88 1.09 -5.80
N LYS A 236 -11.13 0.62 -5.69
CA LYS A 236 -12.32 1.26 -6.18
C LYS A 236 -13.34 1.42 -5.07
N GLU A 237 -14.32 2.26 -5.28
CA GLU A 237 -15.42 2.50 -4.37
C GLU A 237 -16.66 1.68 -4.79
N VAL A 238 -17.31 1.08 -3.80
CA VAL A 238 -18.72 0.75 -3.89
C VAL A 238 -19.49 1.69 -2.96
N ALA A 239 -20.55 2.32 -3.47
CA ALA A 239 -21.36 3.25 -2.70
C ALA A 239 -22.83 3.10 -3.01
N ASP A 240 -23.68 3.24 -1.98
CA ASP A 240 -25.12 3.46 -2.10
C ASP A 240 -25.47 4.74 -1.32
N LYS A 241 -25.77 5.79 -2.05
CA LYS A 241 -26.06 7.11 -1.47
C LYS A 241 -27.37 7.12 -0.68
N ASN A 242 -28.35 6.27 -1.02
CA ASN A 242 -29.63 6.15 -0.29
C ASN A 242 -29.45 5.50 1.06
N LEU A 243 -28.48 4.61 1.16
CA LEU A 243 -28.09 3.94 2.40
C LEU A 243 -26.96 4.65 3.15
N TYR A 244 -26.44 5.75 2.62
CA TYR A 244 -25.26 6.45 3.15
C TYR A 244 -24.06 5.52 3.33
N PHE A 245 -23.95 4.52 2.49
CA PHE A 245 -22.93 3.48 2.54
C PHE A 245 -21.88 3.73 1.46
N ALA A 246 -20.60 3.66 1.84
CA ALA A 246 -19.48 3.59 0.91
C ALA A 246 -18.34 2.82 1.54
N MET A 247 -17.68 1.96 0.77
CA MET A 247 -16.46 1.28 1.18
C MET A 247 -15.52 1.07 -0.01
N PRO A 248 -14.20 1.05 0.21
CA PRO A 248 -13.25 0.65 -0.82
C PRO A 248 -13.28 -0.86 -1.04
N TYR A 249 -12.93 -1.29 -2.24
CA TYR A 249 -12.69 -2.69 -2.57
C TYR A 249 -11.55 -2.82 -3.58
N LEU A 250 -10.90 -3.97 -3.62
CA LEU A 250 -9.86 -4.25 -4.61
C LEU A 250 -10.48 -4.54 -5.98
N LYS A 251 -10.11 -3.70 -6.95
CA LYS A 251 -10.58 -3.87 -8.34
C LYS A 251 -10.15 -5.25 -8.88
N ASP A 252 -11.04 -5.88 -9.65
CA ASP A 252 -10.80 -7.15 -10.36
C ASP A 252 -10.26 -8.27 -9.43
N GLY A 253 -10.77 -8.31 -8.17
CA GLY A 253 -10.33 -9.28 -7.19
C GLY A 253 -8.88 -9.11 -6.74
N GLY A 254 -8.35 -7.88 -6.78
CA GLY A 254 -6.96 -7.60 -6.41
C GLY A 254 -5.95 -8.09 -7.43
N LYS A 255 -6.33 -8.14 -8.70
CA LYS A 255 -5.39 -8.37 -9.80
C LYS A 255 -4.83 -7.05 -10.27
N GLY A 256 -3.51 -6.96 -10.37
CA GLY A 256 -2.83 -5.87 -11.04
C GLY A 256 -2.80 -6.08 -12.57
N ILE A 257 -2.01 -5.27 -13.24
CA ILE A 257 -1.85 -5.33 -14.70
C ILE A 257 -0.45 -5.85 -15.02
N ASP A 258 -0.35 -6.97 -15.70
CA ASP A 258 0.91 -7.44 -16.29
C ASP A 258 1.12 -6.74 -17.64
N PHE A 259 2.30 -6.15 -17.86
CA PHE A 259 2.65 -5.60 -19.18
C PHE A 259 3.21 -6.68 -20.09
N LYS A 260 3.87 -7.69 -19.50
CA LYS A 260 4.43 -8.84 -20.19
C LYS A 260 4.00 -10.13 -19.50
N GLN A 261 3.79 -11.15 -20.30
CA GLN A 261 3.33 -12.45 -19.78
C GLN A 261 4.51 -13.33 -19.33
N LYS A 262 5.66 -13.18 -19.96
CA LYS A 262 6.80 -14.07 -19.78
C LYS A 262 8.12 -13.36 -19.98
N TYR A 263 9.05 -13.63 -19.07
CA TYR A 263 10.44 -13.20 -19.20
C TYR A 263 11.38 -14.39 -19.31
N SER A 264 12.46 -14.24 -20.08
CA SER A 264 13.54 -15.21 -20.12
C SER A 264 14.90 -14.53 -20.22
N LEU A 265 15.91 -15.12 -19.59
CA LEU A 265 17.31 -14.70 -19.66
C LEU A 265 18.13 -15.80 -20.29
N ASN A 266 18.78 -15.51 -21.42
CA ASN A 266 19.53 -16.49 -22.22
C ASN A 266 18.70 -17.73 -22.57
N GLY A 267 17.43 -17.54 -22.92
CA GLY A 267 16.50 -18.60 -23.27
C GLY A 267 15.94 -19.43 -22.11
N LYS A 268 16.31 -19.10 -20.84
CA LYS A 268 15.73 -19.71 -19.65
C LYS A 268 14.68 -18.81 -19.06
N ASP A 269 13.49 -19.36 -18.80
CA ASP A 269 12.38 -18.62 -18.19
C ASP A 269 12.75 -18.12 -16.79
N LEU A 270 12.33 -16.90 -16.48
CA LEU A 270 12.44 -16.33 -15.16
C LEU A 270 11.26 -16.80 -14.29
N GLU A 271 11.56 -17.15 -13.06
CA GLU A 271 10.55 -17.47 -12.06
C GLU A 271 10.06 -16.20 -11.36
N VAL A 272 8.80 -16.23 -10.91
CA VAL A 272 8.23 -15.14 -10.13
C VAL A 272 8.87 -15.16 -8.74
N LEU A 273 9.58 -14.09 -8.40
CA LEU A 273 10.13 -13.85 -7.08
C LEU A 273 9.08 -13.32 -6.12
N SER A 274 8.28 -12.36 -6.56
CA SER A 274 7.23 -11.75 -5.75
C SER A 274 6.02 -11.42 -6.62
N ASN A 275 4.83 -11.78 -6.12
CA ASN A 275 3.56 -11.31 -6.65
C ASN A 275 3.04 -10.21 -5.71
N PHE A 276 3.18 -8.96 -6.13
CA PHE A 276 2.83 -7.83 -5.27
C PHE A 276 1.31 -7.75 -4.99
N ASN A 277 0.49 -8.34 -5.85
CA ASN A 277 -0.94 -8.51 -5.59
C ASN A 277 -1.20 -9.20 -4.25
N GLU A 278 -0.39 -10.21 -3.92
CA GLU A 278 -0.57 -10.99 -2.69
C GLU A 278 -0.20 -10.18 -1.43
N VAL A 279 0.77 -9.27 -1.54
CA VAL A 279 1.11 -8.32 -0.46
C VAL A 279 -0.06 -7.38 -0.18
N ILE A 280 -0.61 -6.78 -1.24
CA ILE A 280 -1.74 -5.85 -1.14
C ILE A 280 -3.01 -6.55 -0.65
N LYS A 281 -3.29 -7.75 -1.16
CA LYS A 281 -4.44 -8.57 -0.71
C LYS A 281 -4.32 -8.92 0.76
N ALA A 282 -3.13 -9.31 1.23
CA ALA A 282 -2.90 -9.63 2.64
C ALA A 282 -3.27 -8.45 3.53
N GLU A 283 -2.76 -7.26 3.21
CA GLU A 283 -3.07 -6.05 3.97
C GLU A 283 -4.56 -5.69 3.90
N PHE A 284 -5.14 -5.73 2.70
CA PHE A 284 -6.55 -5.40 2.51
C PHE A 284 -7.47 -6.35 3.27
N ASN A 285 -7.21 -7.65 3.22
CA ASN A 285 -8.00 -8.66 3.93
C ASN A 285 -7.97 -8.45 5.44
N HIS A 286 -6.81 -8.09 6.01
CA HIS A 286 -6.72 -7.79 7.44
C HIS A 286 -7.49 -6.53 7.82
N LYS A 287 -7.58 -5.54 6.94
CA LYS A 287 -8.34 -4.30 7.15
C LYS A 287 -9.84 -4.44 6.86
N LEU A 288 -10.24 -5.42 6.07
CA LEU A 288 -11.60 -5.54 5.54
C LEU A 288 -12.70 -5.59 6.62
N PRO A 289 -12.55 -6.35 7.73
CA PRO A 289 -13.55 -6.34 8.80
C PRO A 289 -13.77 -4.94 9.39
N SER A 290 -12.70 -4.20 9.59
CA SER A 290 -12.71 -2.84 10.12
C SER A 290 -13.30 -1.83 9.13
N ILE A 291 -12.92 -1.92 7.86
CA ILE A 291 -13.48 -1.13 6.76
C ILE A 291 -14.98 -1.33 6.68
N THR A 292 -15.44 -2.59 6.69
CA THR A 292 -16.86 -2.95 6.61
C THR A 292 -17.63 -2.42 7.82
N ALA A 293 -17.12 -2.65 9.04
CA ALA A 293 -17.76 -2.18 10.26
C ALA A 293 -17.91 -0.66 10.28
N ARG A 294 -16.88 0.08 9.85
CA ARG A 294 -16.91 1.54 9.75
C ARG A 294 -17.92 2.03 8.74
N ALA A 295 -17.97 1.44 7.55
CA ALA A 295 -18.93 1.80 6.52
C ALA A 295 -20.39 1.58 6.99
N VAL A 296 -20.66 0.46 7.66
CA VAL A 296 -21.97 0.14 8.23
C VAL A 296 -22.32 1.11 9.37
N SER A 297 -21.40 1.37 10.30
CA SER A 297 -21.63 2.30 11.42
C SER A 297 -21.89 3.73 10.92
N ALA A 298 -21.14 4.21 9.94
CA ALA A 298 -21.36 5.52 9.33
C ALA A 298 -22.74 5.60 8.68
N ALA A 299 -23.16 4.58 7.95
CA ALA A 299 -24.48 4.51 7.32
C ALA A 299 -25.62 4.54 8.35
N VAL A 300 -25.51 3.74 9.42
CA VAL A 300 -26.47 3.71 10.52
C VAL A 300 -26.56 5.06 11.22
N THR A 301 -25.43 5.65 11.56
CA THR A 301 -25.35 6.95 12.25
C THR A 301 -25.96 8.07 11.39
N LYS A 302 -25.62 8.17 10.11
CA LYS A 302 -26.21 9.15 9.18
C LYS A 302 -27.70 8.96 9.02
N ASN A 303 -28.18 7.71 8.96
CA ASN A 303 -29.61 7.41 8.87
C ASN A 303 -30.36 7.86 10.12
N LEU A 304 -29.83 7.55 11.32
CA LEU A 304 -30.44 7.97 12.59
C LEU A 304 -30.50 9.50 12.74
N LEU A 305 -29.41 10.19 12.43
CA LEU A 305 -29.35 11.66 12.49
C LEU A 305 -30.35 12.32 11.53
N SER A 306 -30.43 11.86 10.29
CA SER A 306 -31.35 12.38 9.29
C SER A 306 -32.81 12.20 9.71
N ARG A 307 -33.17 11.04 10.26
CA ARG A 307 -34.53 10.77 10.76
C ARG A 307 -34.83 11.55 12.03
N GLY A 308 -33.87 11.76 12.91
CA GLY A 308 -34.04 12.56 14.12
C GLY A 308 -34.44 14.00 13.82
N VAL A 309 -33.81 14.65 12.88
CA VAL A 309 -34.11 16.03 12.46
C VAL A 309 -35.46 16.12 11.77
N GLU A 310 -35.82 15.18 10.90
CA GLU A 310 -37.17 15.15 10.29
C GLU A 310 -38.29 14.92 11.31
N ALA A 311 -38.06 14.05 12.31
CA ALA A 311 -39.04 13.80 13.35
C ALA A 311 -39.23 15.01 14.28
N ALA A 312 -38.17 15.73 14.60
CA ALA A 312 -38.24 16.99 15.36
C ALA A 312 -39.09 18.03 14.61
N GLY A 313 -38.87 18.17 13.27
CA GLY A 313 -39.66 19.05 12.44
C GLY A 313 -41.15 18.71 12.45
N LYS A 314 -41.50 17.43 12.32
CA LYS A 314 -42.90 16.99 12.39
C LYS A 314 -43.52 17.22 13.78
N ALA A 315 -42.79 16.95 14.86
CA ALA A 315 -43.28 17.18 16.22
C ALA A 315 -43.52 18.65 16.51
N THR A 316 -42.67 19.55 16.05
CA THR A 316 -42.82 21.00 16.19
C THR A 316 -44.03 21.52 15.40
N GLU A 317 -44.25 21.00 14.21
CA GLU A 317 -45.41 21.36 13.36
C GLU A 317 -46.73 20.91 13.99
N MET A 318 -46.75 19.71 14.59
CA MET A 318 -47.96 19.13 15.23
C MET A 318 -48.23 19.75 16.61
N ALA A 319 -47.21 20.12 17.37
CA ALA A 319 -47.36 20.56 18.76
C ALA A 319 -47.78 22.01 18.91
N SER A 320 -47.62 22.83 17.89
CA SER A 320 -47.77 24.27 18.08
C SER A 320 -49.12 24.87 17.60
N GLY A 321 -49.88 24.19 16.79
CA GLY A 321 -51.14 24.70 16.26
C GLY A 321 -51.16 26.16 15.73
N SER A 322 -49.99 26.84 15.86
CA SER A 322 -49.79 28.23 15.48
C SER A 322 -49.02 28.36 14.16
N ALA A 323 -49.24 29.44 13.44
CA ALA A 323 -48.52 29.71 12.19
C ALA A 323 -46.99 29.75 12.40
N ALA A 324 -46.53 30.26 13.55
CA ALA A 324 -45.09 30.31 13.88
C ALA A 324 -44.49 28.92 14.09
N GLY A 325 -45.21 28.00 14.73
CA GLY A 325 -44.74 26.65 14.91
C GLY A 325 -44.76 25.78 13.64
N GLN A 326 -45.74 26.08 12.75
CA GLN A 326 -45.75 25.45 11.44
C GLN A 326 -44.55 25.90 10.60
N ILE A 327 -44.16 27.17 10.62
CA ILE A 327 -42.98 27.67 9.95
C ILE A 327 -41.69 27.06 10.54
N ALA A 328 -41.58 26.97 11.87
CA ALA A 328 -40.47 26.35 12.55
C ALA A 328 -40.38 24.87 12.24
N GLY A 329 -41.51 24.14 12.24
CA GLY A 329 -41.58 22.72 11.87
C GLY A 329 -41.17 22.48 10.40
N MET A 330 -41.60 23.33 9.49
CA MET A 330 -41.18 23.30 8.08
C MET A 330 -39.67 23.56 7.93
N GLY A 331 -39.13 24.54 8.68
CA GLY A 331 -37.70 24.80 8.70
C GLY A 331 -36.86 23.57 9.15
N LEU A 332 -37.28 22.89 10.19
CA LEU A 332 -36.64 21.65 10.65
C LEU A 332 -36.80 20.48 9.67
N LYS A 333 -37.95 20.34 9.01
CA LYS A 333 -38.13 19.36 7.93
C LYS A 333 -37.21 19.62 6.73
N MET A 334 -37.09 20.89 6.33
CA MET A 334 -36.18 21.32 5.27
C MET A 334 -34.72 21.04 5.67
N SER A 335 -34.35 21.31 6.92
CA SER A 335 -33.01 20.97 7.46
C SER A 335 -32.75 19.47 7.43
N GLY A 336 -33.76 18.64 7.72
CA GLY A 336 -33.65 17.18 7.60
C GLY A 336 -33.43 16.70 6.17
N LYS A 337 -34.16 17.29 5.20
CA LYS A 337 -33.94 17.01 3.78
C LYS A 337 -32.55 17.49 3.30
N ALA A 338 -32.14 18.69 3.71
CA ALA A 338 -30.81 19.19 3.41
C ALA A 338 -29.72 18.30 4.02
N MET A 339 -29.90 17.83 5.26
CA MET A 339 -28.97 16.90 5.89
C MET A 339 -28.89 15.55 5.13
N LYS A 340 -30.00 15.02 4.63
CA LYS A 340 -29.98 13.82 3.76
C LYS A 340 -29.18 14.06 2.48
N MET A 341 -29.35 15.20 1.84
CA MET A 341 -28.59 15.55 0.65
C MET A 341 -27.08 15.71 0.96
N VAL A 342 -26.74 16.38 2.05
CA VAL A 342 -25.34 16.51 2.51
C VAL A 342 -24.76 15.15 2.86
N ASN A 343 -25.47 14.31 3.63
CA ASN A 343 -25.01 12.96 3.98
C ASN A 343 -24.80 12.11 2.73
N ALA A 344 -25.69 12.18 1.74
CA ALA A 344 -25.55 11.46 0.48
C ALA A 344 -24.34 11.98 -0.34
N SER A 345 -24.13 13.29 -0.41
CA SER A 345 -23.04 13.90 -1.17
C SER A 345 -21.66 13.67 -0.52
N THR A 346 -21.62 13.55 0.82
CA THR A 346 -20.39 13.30 1.59
C THR A 346 -20.09 11.81 1.80
N THR A 347 -20.93 10.90 1.28
CA THR A 347 -20.71 9.47 1.40
C THR A 347 -19.74 9.02 0.31
N GLN A 348 -18.47 8.89 0.66
CA GLN A 348 -17.38 8.46 -0.21
C GLN A 348 -16.37 7.66 0.59
N ALA A 349 -15.86 6.58 -0.01
CA ALA A 349 -14.78 5.79 0.57
C ALA A 349 -13.40 6.35 0.23
N ASP A 350 -12.42 6.07 1.07
CA ASP A 350 -11.02 6.33 0.75
C ASP A 350 -10.46 5.23 -0.15
N THR A 351 -10.28 5.56 -1.42
CA THR A 351 -9.69 4.68 -2.44
C THR A 351 -8.26 5.05 -2.80
N ARG A 352 -7.65 5.96 -2.03
CA ARG A 352 -6.28 6.42 -2.28
C ARG A 352 -5.29 5.31 -1.96
N SER A 353 -4.37 5.09 -2.88
CA SER A 353 -3.20 4.23 -2.72
C SER A 353 -2.14 4.68 -3.73
N SER A 354 -0.89 4.38 -3.46
CA SER A 354 0.16 4.57 -4.46
C SER A 354 -0.14 3.71 -5.69
N SER A 355 0.27 4.17 -6.87
CA SER A 355 0.11 3.45 -8.14
C SER A 355 1.44 3.17 -8.84
N VAL A 356 2.56 3.43 -8.15
CA VAL A 356 3.91 3.34 -8.74
C VAL A 356 4.57 1.98 -8.61
N PHE A 357 4.01 1.07 -7.80
CA PHE A 357 4.64 -0.23 -7.57
C PHE A 357 4.29 -1.25 -8.66
N PRO A 358 5.17 -2.25 -8.88
CA PRO A 358 4.95 -3.29 -9.88
C PRO A 358 3.81 -4.23 -9.50
N ASN A 359 3.40 -5.03 -10.47
CA ASN A 359 2.48 -6.15 -10.26
C ASN A 359 3.23 -7.43 -9.87
N LYS A 360 4.20 -7.81 -10.69
CA LYS A 360 5.04 -9.00 -10.48
C LYS A 360 6.51 -8.67 -10.56
N ILE A 361 7.28 -9.39 -9.81
CA ILE A 361 8.73 -9.28 -9.80
C ILE A 361 9.32 -10.64 -10.13
N TYR A 362 10.29 -10.65 -11.04
CA TYR A 362 11.02 -11.82 -11.47
C TYR A 362 12.50 -11.66 -11.10
N ALA A 363 13.19 -12.77 -10.89
CA ALA A 363 14.61 -12.74 -10.60
C ALA A 363 15.37 -13.83 -11.35
N ALA A 364 16.60 -13.49 -11.74
CA ALA A 364 17.58 -14.40 -12.29
C ALA A 364 18.98 -13.99 -11.86
N LYS A 365 19.98 -14.82 -12.15
CA LYS A 365 21.40 -14.45 -11.97
C LYS A 365 22.28 -15.10 -13.03
N LEU A 366 23.41 -14.47 -13.27
CA LEU A 366 24.48 -14.96 -14.14
C LEU A 366 25.85 -14.61 -13.52
N LYS A 367 26.92 -15.19 -14.04
CA LYS A 367 28.26 -14.74 -13.65
C LYS A 367 28.44 -13.30 -14.14
N ALA A 368 29.11 -12.48 -13.36
CA ALA A 368 29.31 -11.07 -13.72
C ALA A 368 30.06 -10.86 -15.03
N SER A 369 30.86 -11.83 -15.45
CA SER A 369 31.60 -11.84 -16.73
C SER A 369 30.73 -12.22 -17.93
N ASP A 370 29.55 -12.82 -17.71
CA ASP A 370 28.76 -13.38 -18.79
C ASP A 370 27.78 -12.34 -19.32
N SER A 371 27.66 -12.26 -20.64
CA SER A 371 26.61 -11.47 -21.28
C SER A 371 25.24 -12.16 -21.15
N GLY A 372 24.18 -11.37 -21.10
CA GLY A 372 22.83 -11.84 -21.01
C GLY A 372 21.91 -11.17 -22.00
N VAL A 373 20.95 -11.93 -22.56
CA VAL A 373 19.86 -11.39 -23.37
C VAL A 373 18.57 -11.62 -22.60
N LEU A 374 17.99 -10.53 -22.12
CA LEU A 374 16.67 -10.54 -21.50
C LEU A 374 15.61 -10.39 -22.61
N ASN A 375 14.71 -11.36 -22.69
CA ASN A 375 13.56 -11.30 -23.57
C ASN A 375 12.27 -11.16 -22.77
N ALA A 376 11.27 -10.50 -23.36
CA ALA A 376 9.91 -10.41 -22.89
C ALA A 376 8.97 -10.86 -24.01
N ASP A 377 8.09 -11.84 -23.74
CA ASP A 377 7.15 -12.43 -24.71
C ASP A 377 7.84 -12.88 -26.00
N GLY A 378 9.06 -13.44 -25.89
CA GLY A 378 9.85 -13.92 -27.01
C GLY A 378 10.64 -12.85 -27.78
N MET A 379 10.47 -11.56 -27.47
CA MET A 379 11.21 -10.46 -28.09
C MET A 379 12.34 -9.98 -27.20
N LYS A 380 13.46 -9.59 -27.81
CA LYS A 380 14.58 -9.00 -27.09
C LYS A 380 14.16 -7.68 -26.44
N LEU A 381 14.30 -7.61 -25.10
CA LEU A 381 14.02 -6.41 -24.30
C LEU A 381 15.31 -5.63 -23.99
N LEU A 382 16.36 -6.33 -23.58
CA LEU A 382 17.61 -5.72 -23.11
C LEU A 382 18.78 -6.69 -23.32
N GLU A 383 19.96 -6.15 -23.65
CA GLU A 383 21.24 -6.87 -23.55
C GLU A 383 22.02 -6.43 -22.33
N LEU A 384 22.49 -7.40 -21.57
CA LEU A 384 23.37 -7.23 -20.43
C LEU A 384 24.80 -7.48 -20.86
N ASN A 385 25.54 -6.43 -21.13
CA ASN A 385 26.90 -6.49 -21.67
C ASN A 385 27.89 -6.02 -20.59
N PRO A 386 28.53 -6.94 -19.86
CA PRO A 386 29.48 -6.56 -18.81
C PRO A 386 30.78 -6.02 -19.42
N THR A 387 31.32 -4.99 -18.77
CA THR A 387 32.60 -4.41 -19.08
C THR A 387 33.55 -4.50 -17.89
N LYS A 388 34.87 -4.51 -18.10
CA LYS A 388 35.79 -4.43 -16.98
C LYS A 388 35.77 -3.01 -16.43
N CYS A 389 35.41 -2.87 -15.15
CA CYS A 389 35.40 -1.57 -14.47
C CYS A 389 36.71 -1.31 -13.72
N GLU A 390 37.20 -0.07 -13.72
CA GLU A 390 38.37 0.32 -12.96
C GLU A 390 38.06 0.49 -11.47
N LYS A 391 39.07 0.29 -10.60
CA LYS A 391 38.86 0.29 -9.14
C LYS A 391 38.44 1.63 -8.56
N THR A 392 38.66 2.72 -9.28
CA THR A 392 38.42 4.10 -8.83
C THR A 392 36.95 4.55 -8.96
N ASP A 393 36.21 3.86 -9.81
CA ASP A 393 34.83 4.29 -10.11
C ASP A 393 33.85 3.37 -9.43
N ALA A 394 33.10 3.93 -8.49
CA ALA A 394 31.79 3.39 -8.13
C ALA A 394 30.89 3.67 -9.33
N GLN A 395 30.93 2.78 -10.32
CA GLN A 395 30.23 2.96 -11.60
C GLN A 395 28.85 2.35 -11.55
N ASN A 396 28.01 2.85 -10.63
CA ASN A 396 26.59 2.58 -10.74
C ASN A 396 26.13 3.00 -12.16
N GLY A 397 25.30 2.18 -12.79
CA GLY A 397 24.84 2.40 -14.16
C GLY A 397 25.51 1.53 -15.20
N LYS A 398 26.65 0.84 -14.90
CA LYS A 398 27.30 -0.11 -15.80
C LYS A 398 27.42 -1.48 -15.16
N ILE A 399 27.23 -2.53 -15.93
CA ILE A 399 27.47 -3.91 -15.47
C ILE A 399 28.98 -4.17 -15.50
N CYS A 400 29.56 -4.39 -14.34
CA CYS A 400 31.00 -4.61 -14.19
C CYS A 400 31.32 -6.10 -14.12
N SER A 401 32.16 -6.61 -15.03
CA SER A 401 32.55 -8.02 -15.07
C SER A 401 33.39 -8.48 -13.88
N ASN A 402 33.98 -7.54 -13.14
CA ASN A 402 34.89 -7.78 -12.02
C ASN A 402 34.32 -7.40 -10.65
N THR A 403 33.02 -7.05 -10.56
CA THR A 403 32.31 -6.78 -9.31
C THR A 403 30.99 -7.56 -9.25
N ASN A 404 30.35 -7.55 -8.10
CA ASN A 404 28.96 -8.01 -8.01
C ASN A 404 28.05 -6.89 -8.47
N ASN A 405 26.97 -7.24 -9.18
CA ASN A 405 26.00 -6.28 -9.69
C ASN A 405 24.58 -6.71 -9.33
N ILE A 406 23.71 -5.73 -9.03
CA ILE A 406 22.28 -5.93 -9.04
C ILE A 406 21.70 -5.01 -10.12
N VAL A 407 21.04 -5.60 -11.10
CA VAL A 407 20.38 -4.90 -12.20
C VAL A 407 18.90 -4.89 -11.93
N PHE A 408 18.34 -3.72 -11.69
CA PHE A 408 16.91 -3.50 -11.57
C PHE A 408 16.37 -3.04 -12.93
N ILE A 409 15.33 -3.70 -13.39
CA ILE A 409 14.68 -3.42 -14.67
C ILE A 409 13.19 -3.24 -14.40
N ARG A 410 12.71 -2.02 -14.54
CA ARG A 410 11.29 -1.68 -14.40
C ARG A 410 10.65 -1.60 -15.77
N THR A 411 9.66 -2.44 -16.06
CA THR A 411 8.87 -2.30 -17.29
C THR A 411 7.78 -1.27 -17.08
N LEU A 412 7.66 -0.39 -18.06
CA LEU A 412 6.69 0.69 -18.12
C LEU A 412 5.84 0.53 -19.38
N LYS A 413 4.70 1.20 -19.45
CA LYS A 413 3.86 1.21 -20.68
C LYS A 413 4.62 1.72 -21.90
N THR A 414 5.55 2.63 -21.71
CA THR A 414 6.28 3.34 -22.77
C THR A 414 7.71 2.84 -22.98
N GLY A 415 8.16 1.84 -22.22
CA GLY A 415 9.54 1.34 -22.31
C GLY A 415 10.02 0.64 -21.04
N ILE A 416 11.29 0.76 -20.76
CA ILE A 416 11.94 0.22 -19.57
C ILE A 416 12.81 1.27 -18.88
N SER A 417 12.91 1.20 -17.56
CA SER A 417 13.95 1.84 -16.77
C SER A 417 14.96 0.77 -16.33
N VAL A 418 16.24 1.12 -16.33
CA VAL A 418 17.33 0.22 -15.93
C VAL A 418 18.24 0.95 -14.95
N SER A 419 18.45 0.33 -13.79
CA SER A 419 19.37 0.80 -12.76
C SER A 419 20.35 -0.30 -12.42
N VAL A 420 21.65 0.00 -12.36
CA VAL A 420 22.70 -0.98 -12.04
C VAL A 420 23.45 -0.55 -10.81
N LEU A 421 23.35 -1.35 -9.75
CA LEU A 421 24.07 -1.18 -8.49
C LEU A 421 25.28 -2.11 -8.47
N ASN A 422 26.47 -1.52 -8.31
CA ASN A 422 27.72 -2.28 -8.18
C ASN A 422 28.07 -2.44 -6.69
N LEU A 423 28.32 -3.68 -6.26
CA LEU A 423 28.65 -4.03 -4.88
C LEU A 423 30.02 -4.74 -4.86
N LYS A 424 30.94 -4.21 -4.08
CA LYS A 424 32.34 -4.70 -4.00
C LYS A 424 32.46 -6.05 -3.30
#